data_381168dc85392f6b6741f7ac78424f63
#
_entry.id   381168dc85392f6b6741f7ac78424f63
#
_cell.length_a   1.000
_cell.length_b   1.000
_cell.length_c   1.000
_cell.angle_alpha   90.00
_cell.angle_beta   90.00
_cell.angle_gamma   90.00
#
_symmetry.space_group_name_H-M   'P 1'
#
loop_
_entity.id
_entity.type
_entity.pdbx_description
1 polymer ?
#
loop_
_entity_poly.entity_id
_entity_poly.type
_entity_poly.pdbx_seq_one_letter_code
_entity_poly.pdbx_strand_id
1 'polypeptide(L)'
;ARPAGGVATARLPPPRVEAFIVARPYLAETVARLAAFADAGADCLYAPGLRTEAEIAAVVAAVAPKPVNLLVNGPFITAAAAAALGVRRISVGGALARVAWAGVLAAADEIAGHGTFGTLAHGAPSSLLNDHFSR
;
A
#
# COMPACT_ATOMS: atom_id res chain seq x y z
N ALA A 1 -6.26 41.38 -5.85
CA ALA A 1 -4.91 40.93 -5.56
C ALA A 1 -4.93 39.43 -5.25
N ARG A 2 -4.37 38.60 -6.14
CA ARG A 2 -4.15 37.17 -5.88
C ARG A 2 -2.96 37.03 -4.92
N PRO A 3 -3.03 36.17 -3.89
CA PRO A 3 -1.84 35.90 -3.11
C PRO A 3 -0.86 35.07 -3.97
N ALA A 4 0.41 35.43 -3.87
CA ALA A 4 1.52 34.83 -4.58
C ALA A 4 1.61 33.33 -4.32
N GLY A 5 1.88 32.59 -5.40
CA GLY A 5 1.94 31.15 -5.40
C GLY A 5 2.93 30.57 -4.40
N GLY A 6 2.40 29.74 -3.52
CA GLY A 6 3.22 28.81 -2.76
C GLY A 6 3.90 27.86 -3.73
N VAL A 7 5.23 27.80 -3.67
CA VAL A 7 6.01 26.77 -4.34
C VAL A 7 5.50 25.43 -3.85
N ALA A 8 4.86 24.65 -4.72
CA ALA A 8 4.54 23.28 -4.44
C ALA A 8 5.87 22.54 -4.24
N THR A 9 6.26 22.33 -2.98
CA THR A 9 7.37 21.44 -2.68
C THR A 9 6.99 20.07 -3.21
N ALA A 10 7.72 19.62 -4.24
CA ALA A 10 7.56 18.29 -4.77
C ALA A 10 7.74 17.31 -3.60
N ARG A 11 6.65 16.69 -3.15
CA ARG A 11 6.72 15.65 -2.13
C ARG A 11 7.51 14.50 -2.73
N LEU A 12 8.73 14.33 -2.26
CA LEU A 12 9.50 13.13 -2.56
C LEU A 12 8.72 11.91 -2.06
N PRO A 13 8.76 10.79 -2.79
CA PRO A 13 8.19 9.56 -2.28
C PRO A 13 8.83 9.23 -0.92
N PRO A 14 8.08 8.64 0.03
CA PRO A 14 8.62 8.30 1.33
C PRO A 14 9.84 7.40 1.17
N PRO A 15 10.96 7.67 1.87
CA PRO A 15 12.11 6.79 1.86
C PRO A 15 11.70 5.43 2.38
N ARG A 16 12.16 4.35 1.71
CA ARG A 16 11.76 2.98 2.01
C ARG A 16 12.97 2.08 2.21
N VAL A 17 12.81 1.10 3.09
CA VAL A 17 13.79 0.03 3.33
C VAL A 17 13.21 -1.28 2.80
N GLU A 18 13.82 -1.86 1.77
CA GLU A 18 13.32 -3.07 1.09
C GLU A 18 13.84 -4.39 1.69
N ALA A 19 14.47 -4.36 2.87
CA ALA A 19 15.11 -5.54 3.48
C ALA A 19 14.18 -6.77 3.55
N PHE A 20 12.90 -6.57 3.87
CA PHE A 20 11.92 -7.66 3.93
C PHE A 20 11.46 -8.17 2.54
N ILE A 21 11.58 -7.37 1.49
CA ILE A 21 11.21 -7.80 0.12
C ILE A 21 12.31 -8.67 -0.47
N VAL A 22 13.58 -8.39 -0.17
CA VAL A 22 14.75 -9.11 -0.70
C VAL A 22 15.20 -10.28 0.18
N ALA A 23 14.28 -10.85 0.97
CA ALA A 23 14.51 -12.01 1.84
C ALA A 23 15.64 -11.82 2.88
N ARG A 24 15.85 -10.59 3.35
CA ARG A 24 16.75 -10.24 4.46
C ARG A 24 15.98 -9.59 5.60
N PRO A 25 15.20 -10.36 6.38
CA PRO A 25 14.30 -9.82 7.41
C PRO A 25 15.07 -9.43 8.69
N TYR A 26 16.05 -8.53 8.58
CA TYR A 26 16.73 -7.97 9.74
C TYR A 26 15.95 -6.77 10.27
N LEU A 27 15.01 -7.01 11.18
CA LEU A 27 14.20 -5.95 11.79
C LEU A 27 15.09 -4.85 12.40
N ALA A 28 16.15 -5.21 13.09
CA ALA A 28 17.08 -4.25 13.70
C ALA A 28 17.75 -3.34 12.65
N GLU A 29 18.19 -3.88 11.52
CA GLU A 29 18.78 -3.09 10.45
C GLU A 29 17.73 -2.19 9.80
N THR A 30 16.51 -2.70 9.58
CA THR A 30 15.38 -1.92 9.05
C THR A 30 15.07 -0.74 9.96
N VAL A 31 14.96 -0.97 11.26
CA VAL A 31 14.71 0.08 12.26
C VAL A 31 15.82 1.12 12.24
N ALA A 32 17.09 0.71 12.25
CA ALA A 32 18.22 1.63 12.21
C ALA A 32 18.23 2.53 10.97
N ARG A 33 17.91 1.96 9.78
CA ARG A 33 17.79 2.73 8.53
C ARG A 33 16.63 3.69 8.55
N LEU A 34 15.46 3.28 9.06
CA LEU A 34 14.30 4.15 9.17
C LEU A 34 14.53 5.30 10.14
N ALA A 35 15.22 5.05 11.27
CA ALA A 35 15.63 6.09 12.21
C ALA A 35 16.54 7.12 11.53
N ALA A 36 17.56 6.66 10.79
CA ALA A 36 18.43 7.55 10.02
C ALA A 36 17.65 8.40 8.97
N PHE A 37 16.64 7.83 8.32
CA PHE A 37 15.79 8.59 7.42
C PHE A 37 14.91 9.61 8.15
N ALA A 38 14.41 9.27 9.35
CA ALA A 38 13.66 10.20 10.19
C ALA A 38 14.53 11.39 10.62
N ASP A 39 15.77 11.14 11.02
CA ASP A 39 16.75 12.15 11.42
C ASP A 39 17.17 13.04 10.23
N ALA A 40 17.22 12.46 9.03
CA ALA A 40 17.47 13.19 7.79
C ALA A 40 16.27 14.02 7.30
N GLY A 41 15.16 14.04 8.05
CA GLY A 41 14.00 14.90 7.77
C GLY A 41 12.88 14.24 6.95
N ALA A 42 12.84 12.92 6.81
CA ALA A 42 11.74 12.24 6.11
C ALA A 42 10.38 12.54 6.76
N ASP A 43 9.37 12.85 5.95
CA ASP A 43 8.01 13.15 6.41
C ASP A 43 7.20 11.90 6.76
N CYS A 44 7.47 10.78 6.11
CA CYS A 44 6.79 9.50 6.31
C CYS A 44 7.74 8.36 5.99
N LEU A 45 7.72 7.32 6.81
CA LEU A 45 8.64 6.20 6.70
C LEU A 45 7.93 4.95 6.18
N TYR A 46 8.67 4.10 5.47
CA TYR A 46 8.10 2.96 4.79
C TYR A 46 9.04 1.75 4.79
N ALA A 47 8.60 0.67 5.40
CA ALA A 47 9.25 -0.64 5.34
C ALA A 47 8.29 -1.66 4.73
N PRO A 48 8.29 -1.86 3.40
CA PRO A 48 7.46 -2.88 2.78
C PRO A 48 7.90 -4.28 3.22
N GLY A 49 6.92 -5.15 3.45
CA GLY A 49 7.17 -6.55 3.82
C GLY A 49 6.95 -6.87 5.30
N LEU A 50 6.69 -5.90 6.17
CA LEU A 50 6.21 -6.17 7.53
C LEU A 50 4.91 -6.96 7.49
N ARG A 51 4.79 -8.01 8.32
CA ARG A 51 3.65 -8.93 8.32
C ARG A 51 3.05 -9.18 9.70
N THR A 52 3.81 -9.02 10.75
CA THR A 52 3.36 -9.27 12.12
C THR A 52 3.12 -7.97 12.87
N GLU A 53 2.17 -7.99 13.80
CA GLU A 53 1.89 -6.84 14.67
C GLU A 53 3.12 -6.41 15.47
N ALA A 54 3.95 -7.36 15.90
CA ALA A 54 5.18 -7.09 16.64
C ALA A 54 6.19 -6.31 15.80
N GLU A 55 6.40 -6.69 14.52
CA GLU A 55 7.27 -5.96 13.60
C GLU A 55 6.76 -4.54 13.33
N ILE A 56 5.45 -4.40 13.11
CA ILE A 56 4.79 -3.13 12.84
C ILE A 56 4.94 -2.21 14.06
N ALA A 57 4.63 -2.70 15.26
CA ALA A 57 4.75 -1.94 16.50
C ALA A 57 6.20 -1.51 16.77
N ALA A 58 7.17 -2.39 16.55
CA ALA A 58 8.58 -2.07 16.73
C ALA A 58 9.04 -0.95 15.78
N VAL A 59 8.64 -1.00 14.52
CA VAL A 59 8.97 0.06 13.54
C VAL A 59 8.31 1.37 13.92
N VAL A 60 7.01 1.37 14.27
CA VAL A 60 6.28 2.58 14.68
C VAL A 60 6.92 3.22 15.90
N ALA A 61 7.24 2.42 16.93
CA ALA A 61 7.86 2.93 18.15
C ALA A 61 9.24 3.54 17.90
N ALA A 62 10.04 2.91 17.03
CA ALA A 62 11.41 3.34 16.75
C ALA A 62 11.51 4.68 16.01
N VAL A 63 10.48 5.05 15.25
CA VAL A 63 10.49 6.27 14.43
C VAL A 63 9.52 7.35 14.90
N ALA A 64 8.86 7.13 16.03
CA ALA A 64 7.95 8.14 16.61
C ALA A 64 8.68 9.49 16.81
N PRO A 65 8.00 10.61 16.55
CA PRO A 65 6.60 10.81 16.17
C PRO A 65 6.33 10.75 14.66
N LYS A 66 7.27 10.32 13.84
CA LYS A 66 7.11 10.28 12.38
C LYS A 66 6.06 9.24 11.96
N PRO A 67 5.20 9.55 10.97
CA PRO A 67 4.20 8.62 10.49
C PRO A 67 4.84 7.46 9.72
N VAL A 68 4.26 6.27 9.89
CA VAL A 68 4.64 5.06 9.16
C VAL A 68 3.58 4.71 8.12
N ASN A 69 4.01 4.39 6.90
CA ASN A 69 3.20 3.74 5.88
C ASN A 69 3.35 2.23 5.99
N LEU A 70 2.24 1.51 6.07
CA LEU A 70 2.18 0.05 6.03
C LEU A 70 1.71 -0.42 4.64
N LEU A 71 2.41 -1.37 4.04
CA LEU A 71 1.95 -2.07 2.84
C LEU A 71 1.04 -3.24 3.23
N VAL A 72 -0.24 -3.13 2.91
CA VAL A 72 -1.22 -4.21 3.12
C VAL A 72 -1.63 -4.76 1.75
N ASN A 73 -1.04 -5.86 1.35
CA ASN A 73 -1.28 -6.52 0.07
C ASN A 73 -1.81 -7.96 0.22
N GLY A 74 -2.41 -8.25 1.40
CA GLY A 74 -3.03 -9.52 1.77
C GLY A 74 -3.76 -9.40 3.12
N PRO A 75 -4.46 -10.44 3.58
CA PRO A 75 -5.39 -10.38 4.71
C PRO A 75 -4.71 -10.59 6.09
N PHE A 76 -3.52 -10.04 6.31
CA PHE A 76 -2.77 -10.26 7.56
C PHE A 76 -3.08 -9.26 8.67
N ILE A 77 -3.77 -8.16 8.37
CA ILE A 77 -4.15 -7.14 9.35
C ILE A 77 -5.37 -6.36 8.86
N THR A 78 -6.16 -5.82 9.78
CA THR A 78 -7.23 -4.87 9.45
C THR A 78 -6.75 -3.41 9.54
N ALA A 79 -7.46 -2.50 8.90
CA ALA A 79 -7.17 -1.07 9.00
C ALA A 79 -7.26 -0.56 10.46
N ALA A 80 -8.24 -1.07 11.24
CA ALA A 80 -8.41 -0.71 12.64
C ALA A 80 -7.23 -1.19 13.51
N ALA A 81 -6.79 -2.44 13.32
CA ALA A 81 -5.62 -2.97 14.04
C ALA A 81 -4.33 -2.21 13.66
N ALA A 82 -4.12 -1.91 12.38
CA ALA A 82 -2.98 -1.11 11.95
C ALA A 82 -2.99 0.30 12.59
N ALA A 83 -4.16 0.96 12.66
CA ALA A 83 -4.31 2.25 13.30
C ALA A 83 -4.03 2.19 14.82
N ALA A 84 -4.48 1.13 15.50
CA ALA A 84 -4.21 0.90 16.93
C ALA A 84 -2.71 0.73 17.22
N LEU A 85 -1.95 0.12 16.30
CA LEU A 85 -0.50 0.01 16.37
C LEU A 85 0.25 1.33 16.05
N GLY A 86 -0.47 2.40 15.69
CA GLY A 86 0.13 3.70 15.39
C GLY A 86 0.46 3.95 13.92
N VAL A 87 0.08 3.06 13.02
CA VAL A 87 0.19 3.29 11.56
C VAL A 87 -0.70 4.48 11.17
N ARG A 88 -0.19 5.37 10.32
CA ARG A 88 -0.92 6.58 9.88
C ARG A 88 -1.24 6.59 8.39
N ARG A 89 -0.65 5.69 7.62
CA ARG A 89 -0.89 5.52 6.19
C ARG A 89 -0.90 4.04 5.85
N ILE A 90 -1.85 3.63 5.01
CA ILE A 90 -1.88 2.29 4.41
C ILE A 90 -1.76 2.43 2.89
N SER A 91 -0.95 1.59 2.28
CA SER A 91 -0.85 1.41 0.84
C SER A 91 -1.11 -0.06 0.50
N VAL A 92 -1.69 -0.31 -0.67
CA VAL A 92 -2.00 -1.67 -1.13
C VAL A 92 -1.11 -2.12 -2.30
N GLY A 93 -0.22 -1.24 -2.77
CA GLY A 93 0.64 -1.52 -3.92
C GLY A 93 -0.18 -1.95 -5.14
N GLY A 94 0.30 -2.98 -5.83
CA GLY A 94 -0.40 -3.55 -6.99
C GLY A 94 -1.52 -4.55 -6.65
N ALA A 95 -1.97 -4.65 -5.40
CA ALA A 95 -2.95 -5.67 -5.00
C ALA A 95 -4.30 -5.50 -5.70
N LEU A 96 -4.80 -4.28 -5.84
CA LEU A 96 -6.07 -4.01 -6.54
C LEU A 96 -5.97 -4.36 -8.03
N ALA A 97 -4.86 -4.04 -8.69
CA ALA A 97 -4.64 -4.44 -10.08
C ALA A 97 -4.63 -5.98 -10.22
N ARG A 98 -3.99 -6.71 -9.29
CA ARG A 98 -4.01 -8.18 -9.31
C ARG A 98 -5.40 -8.76 -9.11
N VAL A 99 -6.24 -8.14 -8.28
CA VAL A 99 -7.64 -8.55 -8.12
C VAL A 99 -8.41 -8.36 -9.42
N ALA A 100 -8.24 -7.22 -10.09
CA ALA A 100 -8.87 -6.98 -11.38
C ALA A 100 -8.41 -7.97 -12.46
N TRP A 101 -7.10 -8.23 -12.54
CA TRP A 101 -6.52 -9.18 -13.48
C TRP A 101 -6.97 -10.62 -13.22
N ALA A 102 -7.22 -11.01 -11.98
CA ALA A 102 -7.74 -12.36 -11.69
C ALA A 102 -9.10 -12.59 -12.36
N GLY A 103 -9.99 -11.59 -12.34
CA GLY A 103 -11.26 -11.66 -13.05
C GLY A 103 -11.09 -11.73 -14.57
N VAL A 104 -10.20 -10.91 -15.14
CA VAL A 104 -9.91 -10.91 -16.59
C VAL A 104 -9.37 -12.26 -17.03
N LEU A 105 -8.40 -12.83 -16.31
CA LEU A 105 -7.79 -14.11 -16.65
C LEU A 105 -8.82 -15.26 -16.54
N ALA A 106 -9.64 -15.27 -15.48
CA ALA A 106 -10.69 -16.28 -15.33
C ALA A 106 -11.70 -16.25 -16.50
N ALA A 107 -12.11 -15.06 -16.93
CA ALA A 107 -13.01 -14.92 -18.07
C ALA A 107 -12.34 -15.34 -19.39
N ALA A 108 -11.08 -14.99 -19.60
CA ALA A 108 -10.33 -15.36 -20.79
C ALA A 108 -10.14 -16.89 -20.88
N ASP A 109 -9.82 -17.54 -19.77
CA ASP A 109 -9.65 -19.00 -19.70
C ASP A 109 -10.96 -19.73 -19.99
N GLU A 110 -12.11 -19.26 -19.45
CA GLU A 110 -13.42 -19.80 -19.74
C GLU A 110 -13.77 -19.70 -21.24
N ILE A 111 -13.56 -18.52 -21.82
CA ILE A 111 -13.86 -18.29 -23.24
C ILE A 111 -12.97 -19.17 -24.13
N ALA A 112 -11.67 -19.19 -23.86
CA ALA A 112 -10.72 -19.96 -24.67
C ALA A 112 -10.87 -21.47 -24.50
N GLY A 113 -11.17 -21.94 -23.28
CA GLY A 113 -11.27 -23.38 -22.98
C GLY A 113 -12.62 -23.99 -23.26
N HIS A 114 -13.70 -23.25 -23.09
CA HIS A 114 -15.06 -23.77 -23.11
C HIS A 114 -16.00 -23.06 -24.11
N GLY A 115 -15.62 -21.89 -24.61
CA GLY A 115 -16.49 -21.07 -25.49
C GLY A 115 -17.73 -20.54 -24.77
N THR A 116 -17.70 -20.43 -23.43
CA THR A 116 -18.79 -19.93 -22.61
C THR A 116 -18.45 -18.56 -22.01
N PHE A 117 -19.41 -17.85 -21.45
CA PHE A 117 -19.31 -16.46 -21.03
C PHE A 117 -19.85 -16.22 -19.61
N GLY A 118 -20.00 -17.26 -18.80
CA GLY A 118 -20.59 -17.20 -17.47
C GLY A 118 -19.85 -16.25 -16.52
N THR A 119 -18.53 -16.24 -16.58
CA THR A 119 -17.69 -15.37 -15.75
C THR A 119 -17.94 -13.88 -15.99
N LEU A 120 -18.38 -13.48 -17.18
CA LEU A 120 -18.70 -12.08 -17.48
C LEU A 120 -19.86 -11.54 -16.64
N ALA A 121 -20.75 -12.41 -16.14
CA ALA A 121 -21.85 -12.02 -15.24
C ALA A 121 -21.35 -11.47 -13.89
N HIS A 122 -20.11 -11.74 -13.50
CA HIS A 122 -19.50 -11.23 -12.27
C HIS A 122 -18.79 -9.87 -12.45
N GLY A 123 -18.83 -9.30 -13.65
CA GLY A 123 -18.26 -7.99 -13.94
C GLY A 123 -18.99 -6.87 -13.20
N ALA A 124 -18.27 -5.79 -12.91
CA ALA A 124 -18.90 -4.61 -12.33
C ALA A 124 -19.97 -4.03 -13.28
N PRO A 125 -21.16 -3.68 -12.79
CA PRO A 125 -22.20 -3.06 -13.62
C PRO A 125 -21.69 -1.77 -14.27
N SER A 126 -22.03 -1.56 -15.55
CA SER A 126 -21.64 -0.36 -16.29
C SER A 126 -22.13 0.93 -15.62
N SER A 127 -23.32 0.92 -15.00
CA SER A 127 -23.85 2.05 -14.24
C SER A 127 -22.93 2.44 -13.08
N LEU A 128 -22.44 1.46 -12.30
CA LEU A 128 -21.51 1.71 -11.20
C LEU A 128 -20.21 2.36 -11.69
N LEU A 129 -19.68 1.87 -12.81
CA LEU A 129 -18.45 2.43 -13.39
C LEU A 129 -18.69 3.86 -13.91
N ASN A 130 -19.80 4.08 -14.62
CA ASN A 130 -20.16 5.40 -15.13
C ASN A 130 -20.34 6.42 -13.98
N ASP A 131 -21.01 6.04 -12.89
CA ASP A 131 -21.20 6.90 -11.73
C ASP A 131 -19.87 7.29 -11.06
N HIS A 132 -18.88 6.39 -11.07
CA HIS A 132 -17.56 6.68 -10.52
C HIS A 132 -16.72 7.60 -11.40
N PHE A 133 -16.82 7.49 -12.73
CA PHE A 133 -16.00 8.25 -13.67
C PHE A 133 -16.67 9.53 -14.18
N SER A 134 -17.95 9.79 -13.83
CA SER A 134 -18.68 11.02 -14.19
C SER A 134 -18.53 12.17 -13.19
N ARG A 135 -17.68 12.02 -12.14
CA ARG A 135 -17.46 13.02 -11.08
C ARG A 135 -16.24 13.87 -11.31
#